data_aab2b26aeaec1875cb626c6b7d573881
#
_entry.id   aab2b26aeaec1875cb626c6b7d573881
#
_cell.length_a   1.000
_cell.length_b   1.000
_cell.length_c   1.000
_cell.angle_alpha   90.00
_cell.angle_beta   90.00
_cell.angle_gamma   90.00
#
_symmetry.space_group_name_H-M   'P 1'
#
loop_
_entity.id
_entity.type
_entity.pdbx_description
1 polymer ?
#
loop_
_entity_poly.entity_id
_entity_poly.type
_entity_poly.pdbx_seq_one_letter_code
_entity_poly.pdbx_strand_id
1 'polypeptide(L)'
;METQLTSEMKRGLISFRPAMNSNLKTIRYAEEVWTPTGIVDFIRFEDYKAKDTSFCSIIDFDKNTESAKTLYKDDFIQHQGKCKIDGKAFPNSYCRGCVFKRSSYKVDMLVTCYECKITLSDFKSKNGHNFHGNKNYYVIPNYLYNGIKESVPEGIGIICYNPKTKKYKVKKECQFKEISHKLKEKLLYNAFKKWVDKCDKYYSIGDL
;
A
#
# COMPACT_ATOMS: atom_id res chain seq x y z
N MET A 1 -5.18 11.47 25.25
CA MET A 1 -5.65 12.66 24.48
C MET A 1 -4.64 12.90 23.38
N GLU A 2 -5.07 12.98 22.12
CA GLU A 2 -4.20 13.26 21.00
C GLU A 2 -3.64 14.68 21.07
N THR A 3 -2.33 14.83 20.80
CA THR A 3 -1.72 16.18 20.79
C THR A 3 -2.01 16.91 19.48
N GLN A 4 -1.96 18.23 19.49
CA GLN A 4 -2.10 19.03 18.29
C GLN A 4 -1.07 18.64 17.21
N LEU A 5 0.17 18.36 17.63
CA LEU A 5 1.24 17.96 16.70
C LEU A 5 0.92 16.62 16.03
N THR A 6 0.43 15.64 16.77
CA THR A 6 0.03 14.33 16.21
C THR A 6 -1.10 14.50 15.19
N SER A 7 -2.11 15.30 15.52
CA SER A 7 -3.23 15.60 14.60
C SER A 7 -2.75 16.31 13.32
N GLU A 8 -1.83 17.27 13.45
CA GLU A 8 -1.22 17.92 12.27
C GLU A 8 -0.44 16.92 11.40
N MET A 9 0.33 16.03 12.03
CA MET A 9 1.07 15.00 11.32
C MET A 9 0.12 14.03 10.58
N LYS A 10 -0.93 13.54 11.21
CA LYS A 10 -1.93 12.69 10.56
C LYS A 10 -2.60 13.39 9.39
N ARG A 11 -3.05 14.63 9.58
CA ARG A 11 -3.69 15.42 8.51
C ARG A 11 -2.79 15.61 7.29
N GLY A 12 -1.51 15.88 7.51
CA GLY A 12 -0.56 16.05 6.42
C GLY A 12 -0.29 14.75 5.65
N LEU A 13 -0.43 13.57 6.29
CA LEU A 13 -0.28 12.28 5.63
C LEU A 13 -1.34 12.02 4.55
N ILE A 14 -2.48 12.70 4.60
CA ILE A 14 -3.54 12.57 3.60
C ILE A 14 -3.01 12.92 2.20
N SER A 15 -2.22 13.97 2.10
CA SER A 15 -1.67 14.47 0.84
C SER A 15 -0.21 14.05 0.58
N PHE A 16 0.51 13.64 1.62
CA PHE A 16 1.90 13.25 1.48
C PHE A 16 2.05 12.01 0.61
N ARG A 17 2.97 12.09 -0.36
CA ARG A 17 3.36 10.97 -1.21
C ARG A 17 4.86 10.78 -1.04
N PRO A 18 5.34 9.70 -0.39
CA PRO A 18 6.73 9.30 -0.54
C PRO A 18 6.99 9.05 -2.02
N ALA A 19 8.22 9.30 -2.51
CA ALA A 19 8.59 9.14 -3.92
C ALA A 19 8.01 7.84 -4.50
N MET A 20 7.12 7.96 -5.48
CA MET A 20 6.17 6.88 -5.73
C MET A 20 6.02 6.57 -7.20
N ASN A 21 5.81 5.32 -7.45
CA ASN A 21 5.25 4.86 -8.70
C ASN A 21 4.02 5.70 -9.06
N SER A 22 4.11 6.39 -10.19
CA SER A 22 3.04 7.19 -10.79
C SER A 22 1.72 6.41 -11.05
N ASN A 23 1.70 5.12 -10.70
CA ASN A 23 0.62 4.18 -10.95
C ASN A 23 -0.41 4.06 -9.81
N LEU A 24 -0.18 4.74 -8.68
CA LEU A 24 -1.15 4.74 -7.58
C LEU A 24 -2.28 5.72 -7.88
N LYS A 25 -3.48 5.21 -8.09
CA LYS A 25 -4.60 6.01 -8.60
C LYS A 25 -5.56 6.48 -7.51
N THR A 26 -5.87 5.62 -6.57
CA THR A 26 -6.92 5.89 -5.61
C THR A 26 -6.40 5.75 -4.20
N ILE A 27 -6.79 6.69 -3.35
CA ILE A 27 -6.37 6.70 -1.97
C ILE A 27 -7.59 6.72 -1.10
N ARG A 28 -7.59 5.80 -0.17
CA ARG A 28 -8.48 5.77 0.99
C ARG A 28 -7.60 5.77 2.22
N TYR A 29 -8.05 6.35 3.29
CA TYR A 29 -7.33 6.37 4.56
C TYR A 29 -8.29 6.31 5.74
N ALA A 30 -7.77 5.90 6.88
CA ALA A 30 -8.47 5.99 8.15
C ALA A 30 -7.46 6.18 9.28
N GLU A 31 -7.94 6.75 10.38
CA GLU A 31 -7.18 6.95 11.60
C GLU A 31 -7.62 5.95 12.66
N GLU A 32 -6.69 5.57 13.54
CA GLU A 32 -6.95 4.70 14.70
C GLU A 32 -7.63 3.39 14.35
N VAL A 33 -7.07 2.69 13.38
CA VAL A 33 -7.63 1.44 12.86
C VAL A 33 -7.11 0.24 13.65
N TRP A 34 -8.02 -0.63 14.07
CA TRP A 34 -7.68 -1.89 14.71
C TRP A 34 -6.92 -2.82 13.75
N THR A 35 -5.79 -3.32 14.23
CA THR A 35 -4.95 -4.33 13.59
C THR A 35 -4.90 -5.58 14.47
N PRO A 36 -4.29 -6.69 14.04
CA PRO A 36 -4.16 -7.89 14.88
C PRO A 36 -3.48 -7.67 16.23
N THR A 37 -2.59 -6.69 16.36
CA THR A 37 -1.80 -6.46 17.58
C THR A 37 -2.18 -5.20 18.35
N GLY A 38 -3.11 -4.39 17.82
CA GLY A 38 -3.54 -3.15 18.44
C GLY A 38 -4.02 -2.12 17.43
N ILE A 39 -3.98 -0.85 17.78
CA ILE A 39 -4.46 0.24 16.93
C ILE A 39 -3.27 0.89 16.21
N VAL A 40 -3.36 1.04 14.90
CA VAL A 40 -2.44 1.86 14.12
C VAL A 40 -2.97 3.29 14.01
N ASP A 41 -2.11 4.28 14.17
CA ASP A 41 -2.50 5.70 14.19
C ASP A 41 -3.12 6.18 12.88
N PHE A 42 -2.53 5.76 11.75
CA PHE A 42 -2.99 6.14 10.43
C PHE A 42 -2.71 5.01 9.43
N ILE A 43 -3.70 4.70 8.61
CA ILE A 43 -3.58 3.67 7.57
C ILE A 43 -4.02 4.25 6.22
N ARG A 44 -3.33 3.87 5.16
CA ARG A 44 -3.68 4.20 3.77
C ARG A 44 -3.85 2.95 2.95
N PHE A 45 -4.85 3.00 2.09
CA PHE A 45 -5.13 2.01 1.07
C PHE A 45 -4.99 2.68 -0.29
N GLU A 46 -4.14 2.13 -1.13
CA GLU A 46 -3.83 2.67 -2.45
C GLU A 46 -4.01 1.59 -3.49
N ASP A 47 -4.65 1.92 -4.61
CA ASP A 47 -4.74 1.00 -5.73
C ASP A 47 -3.34 0.85 -6.33
N TYR A 48 -2.85 -0.36 -6.33
CA TYR A 48 -1.52 -0.72 -6.79
C TYR A 48 -1.63 -1.60 -8.03
N LYS A 49 -0.98 -1.19 -9.11
CA LYS A 49 -0.83 -2.03 -10.29
C LYS A 49 0.45 -2.85 -10.15
N ALA A 50 0.32 -4.04 -9.60
CA ALA A 50 1.40 -5.01 -9.64
C ALA A 50 1.54 -5.59 -11.03
N LYS A 51 2.78 -5.77 -11.50
CA LYS A 51 3.01 -6.57 -12.68
C LYS A 51 2.62 -7.99 -12.35
N ASP A 52 1.64 -8.52 -13.07
CA ASP A 52 1.22 -9.89 -12.88
C ASP A 52 2.26 -10.83 -13.49
N THR A 53 3.15 -11.33 -12.64
CA THR A 53 4.18 -12.29 -13.06
C THR A 53 3.60 -13.70 -13.23
N SER A 54 2.43 -13.97 -12.65
CA SER A 54 1.73 -15.26 -12.84
C SER A 54 1.07 -15.36 -14.22
N PHE A 55 0.96 -14.24 -14.90
CA PHE A 55 0.42 -14.11 -16.23
C PHE A 55 0.95 -15.13 -17.24
N CYS A 56 2.20 -15.51 -17.11
CA CYS A 56 2.81 -16.49 -17.99
C CYS A 56 2.66 -17.94 -17.50
N SER A 57 2.20 -18.19 -16.29
CA SER A 57 1.92 -19.52 -15.77
C SER A 57 0.65 -20.14 -16.34
N ILE A 58 -0.26 -19.32 -16.88
CA ILE A 58 -1.39 -19.84 -17.67
C ILE A 58 -0.93 -20.66 -18.87
N ILE A 59 0.35 -20.58 -19.22
CA ILE A 59 0.94 -21.21 -20.40
C ILE A 59 1.71 -22.49 -20.08
N ASP A 60 1.68 -22.95 -18.87
CA ASP A 60 1.88 -24.38 -18.58
C ASP A 60 0.70 -25.24 -19.05
N PHE A 61 -0.34 -24.63 -19.64
CA PHE A 61 -1.19 -25.30 -20.58
C PHE A 61 -0.30 -25.91 -21.67
N ASP A 62 -0.34 -27.22 -21.75
CA ASP A 62 0.30 -27.98 -22.80
C ASP A 62 0.10 -27.23 -24.14
N LYS A 63 1.19 -26.69 -24.67
CA LYS A 63 1.20 -25.85 -25.88
C LYS A 63 0.59 -26.55 -27.09
N ASN A 64 0.35 -27.85 -27.00
CA ASN A 64 -0.16 -28.71 -28.02
C ASN A 64 -1.66 -28.98 -27.92
N THR A 65 -2.35 -28.49 -26.90
CA THR A 65 -3.81 -28.70 -26.84
C THR A 65 -4.50 -27.75 -27.80
N GLU A 66 -5.32 -28.32 -28.68
CA GLU A 66 -6.19 -27.57 -29.58
C GLU A 66 -7.09 -26.59 -28.84
N SER A 67 -7.45 -26.89 -27.61
CA SER A 67 -8.23 -26.02 -26.72
C SER A 67 -7.50 -24.75 -26.37
N ALA A 68 -6.20 -24.80 -26.10
CA ALA A 68 -5.41 -23.59 -25.83
C ALA A 68 -5.28 -22.73 -27.09
N LYS A 69 -5.09 -23.35 -28.25
CA LYS A 69 -5.03 -22.66 -29.55
C LYS A 69 -6.35 -21.99 -29.90
N THR A 70 -7.48 -22.62 -29.58
CA THR A 70 -8.80 -22.07 -29.85
C THR A 70 -9.17 -20.94 -28.91
N LEU A 71 -8.88 -21.06 -27.62
CA LEU A 71 -9.15 -20.03 -26.61
C LEU A 71 -8.31 -18.76 -26.83
N TYR A 72 -7.12 -18.90 -27.39
CA TYR A 72 -6.18 -17.79 -27.53
C TYR A 72 -5.85 -17.46 -28.98
N LYS A 73 -6.75 -17.83 -29.90
CA LYS A 73 -6.57 -17.71 -31.35
C LYS A 73 -6.17 -16.30 -31.80
N ASP A 74 -6.78 -15.28 -31.19
CA ASP A 74 -6.55 -13.88 -31.54
C ASP A 74 -5.76 -13.13 -30.47
N ASP A 75 -5.45 -13.78 -29.37
CA ASP A 75 -4.78 -13.20 -28.20
C ASP A 75 -3.43 -13.86 -27.98
N PHE A 76 -2.37 -13.16 -28.36
CA PHE A 76 -1.02 -13.64 -28.15
C PHE A 76 -0.54 -13.23 -26.75
N ILE A 77 0.05 -14.19 -26.08
CA ILE A 77 0.72 -13.94 -24.81
C ILE A 77 2.19 -13.72 -25.09
N GLN A 78 2.64 -12.53 -24.85
CA GLN A 78 4.02 -12.18 -24.96
C GLN A 78 4.75 -12.32 -23.64
N HIS A 79 5.90 -13.00 -23.68
CA HIS A 79 6.83 -13.04 -22.58
C HIS A 79 8.26 -12.90 -23.09
N GLN A 80 9.02 -11.95 -22.54
CA GLN A 80 10.40 -11.70 -22.92
C GLN A 80 10.62 -11.56 -24.43
N GLY A 81 9.76 -10.78 -25.09
CA GLY A 81 9.87 -10.51 -26.54
C GLY A 81 9.39 -11.63 -27.47
N LYS A 82 8.86 -12.73 -26.93
CA LYS A 82 8.33 -13.84 -27.72
C LYS A 82 6.94 -14.24 -27.23
N CYS A 83 6.07 -14.59 -28.18
CA CYS A 83 4.81 -15.25 -27.86
C CYS A 83 5.08 -16.65 -27.31
N LYS A 84 4.52 -16.99 -26.16
CA LYS A 84 4.71 -18.32 -25.60
C LYS A 84 3.85 -19.40 -26.26
N ILE A 85 2.78 -19.00 -26.96
CA ILE A 85 1.90 -19.94 -27.64
C ILE A 85 2.52 -20.39 -28.95
N ASP A 86 2.99 -19.46 -29.80
CA ASP A 86 3.49 -19.76 -31.13
C ASP A 86 5.02 -19.50 -31.30
N GLY A 87 5.67 -18.99 -30.28
CA GLY A 87 7.11 -18.71 -30.29
C GLY A 87 7.53 -17.51 -31.14
N LYS A 88 6.61 -16.82 -31.80
CA LYS A 88 6.94 -15.68 -32.67
C LYS A 88 7.50 -14.53 -31.88
N ALA A 89 8.58 -13.94 -32.41
CA ALA A 89 9.13 -12.71 -31.87
C ALA A 89 8.24 -11.51 -32.23
N PHE A 90 8.08 -10.59 -31.28
CA PHE A 90 7.39 -9.31 -31.51
C PHE A 90 8.39 -8.18 -31.46
N PRO A 91 8.37 -7.25 -32.43
CA PRO A 91 9.33 -6.14 -32.46
C PRO A 91 9.19 -5.18 -31.26
N ASN A 92 8.05 -5.16 -30.63
CA ASN A 92 7.77 -4.35 -29.44
C ASN A 92 7.41 -5.26 -28.27
N SER A 93 7.81 -4.89 -27.07
CA SER A 93 7.54 -5.64 -25.83
C SER A 93 6.08 -5.88 -25.49
N TYR A 94 5.15 -5.72 -26.44
CA TYR A 94 3.70 -5.84 -26.22
C TYR A 94 2.99 -6.51 -27.38
N CYS A 95 2.25 -7.55 -27.09
CA CYS A 95 1.28 -8.11 -28.00
C CYS A 95 0.07 -7.19 -28.10
N ARG A 96 -0.20 -6.65 -29.30
CA ARG A 96 -1.39 -5.83 -29.53
C ARG A 96 -2.62 -6.74 -29.59
N GLY A 97 -3.69 -6.35 -28.89
CA GLY A 97 -4.96 -7.08 -28.90
C GLY A 97 -5.07 -8.24 -27.91
N CYS A 98 -3.97 -8.71 -27.33
CA CYS A 98 -4.00 -9.81 -26.38
C CYS A 98 -4.86 -9.47 -25.14
N VAL A 99 -5.85 -10.31 -24.84
CA VAL A 99 -6.71 -10.14 -23.66
C VAL A 99 -5.88 -10.18 -22.36
N PHE A 100 -4.83 -10.98 -22.34
CA PHE A 100 -3.93 -11.07 -21.21
C PHE A 100 -3.04 -9.85 -21.04
N LYS A 101 -2.75 -9.09 -22.10
CA LYS A 101 -2.07 -7.81 -21.99
C LYS A 101 -2.86 -6.83 -21.12
N ARG A 102 -4.19 -6.86 -21.18
CA ARG A 102 -5.07 -6.03 -20.36
C ARG A 102 -5.03 -6.46 -18.90
N SER A 103 -4.78 -7.73 -18.64
CA SER A 103 -4.63 -8.32 -17.31
C SER A 103 -3.18 -8.47 -16.85
N SER A 104 -2.20 -8.03 -17.65
CA SER A 104 -0.77 -8.06 -17.26
C SER A 104 -0.41 -7.20 -16.05
N TYR A 105 -1.38 -6.45 -15.57
CA TYR A 105 -1.29 -5.71 -14.32
C TYR A 105 -2.48 -6.10 -13.45
N LYS A 106 -2.19 -6.78 -12.39
CA LYS A 106 -3.15 -7.03 -11.33
C LYS A 106 -3.36 -5.73 -10.55
N VAL A 107 -4.58 -5.28 -10.45
CA VAL A 107 -4.91 -4.23 -9.48
C VAL A 107 -4.96 -4.91 -8.12
N ASP A 108 -4.06 -4.53 -7.27
CA ASP A 108 -4.02 -4.98 -5.89
C ASP A 108 -4.06 -3.76 -4.97
N MET A 109 -4.39 -3.99 -3.73
CA MET A 109 -4.40 -2.97 -2.71
C MET A 109 -3.06 -2.93 -1.99
N LEU A 110 -2.42 -1.78 -2.04
CA LEU A 110 -1.25 -1.47 -1.23
C LEU A 110 -1.74 -0.86 0.10
N VAL A 111 -1.35 -1.48 1.18
CA VAL A 111 -1.64 -1.01 2.54
C VAL A 111 -0.39 -0.42 3.14
N THR A 112 -0.46 0.83 3.59
CA THR A 112 0.63 1.49 4.32
C THR A 112 0.16 1.88 5.71
N CYS A 113 0.88 1.41 6.72
CA CYS A 113 0.65 1.76 8.13
C CYS A 113 1.64 2.84 8.59
N TYR A 114 1.14 3.80 9.36
CA TYR A 114 1.92 4.89 9.92
C TYR A 114 1.67 4.99 11.42
N GLU A 115 2.74 5.02 12.19
CA GLU A 115 2.73 5.25 13.64
C GLU A 115 3.39 6.60 13.94
N CYS A 116 2.65 7.49 14.55
CA CYS A 116 3.11 8.82 14.90
C CYS A 116 3.76 8.83 16.28
N LYS A 117 5.02 9.23 16.38
CA LYS A 117 5.76 9.33 17.63
C LYS A 117 6.31 10.73 17.80
N ILE A 118 5.95 11.42 18.87
CA ILE A 118 6.31 12.83 19.07
C ILE A 118 7.41 13.04 20.12
N THR A 119 7.64 12.04 20.97
CA THR A 119 8.70 12.07 21.99
C THR A 119 9.48 10.76 21.99
N LEU A 120 10.68 10.80 22.57
CA LEU A 120 11.50 9.60 22.76
C LEU A 120 10.84 8.59 23.72
N SER A 121 10.16 9.06 24.76
CA SER A 121 9.44 8.20 25.70
C SER A 121 8.24 7.51 25.02
N ASP A 122 7.51 8.22 24.16
CA ASP A 122 6.45 7.66 23.35
C ASP A 122 6.99 6.59 22.37
N PHE A 123 8.11 6.86 21.71
CA PHE A 123 8.75 5.88 20.85
C PHE A 123 9.21 4.62 21.61
N LYS A 124 9.74 4.77 22.82
CA LYS A 124 10.19 3.65 23.67
C LYS A 124 9.05 2.93 24.39
N SER A 125 7.84 3.45 24.36
CA SER A 125 6.69 2.80 24.97
C SER A 125 6.37 1.48 24.26
N LYS A 126 5.70 0.55 24.94
CA LYS A 126 5.26 -0.72 24.34
C LYS A 126 4.09 -0.55 23.35
N ASN A 127 3.50 0.64 23.28
CA ASN A 127 2.33 0.94 22.48
C ASN A 127 2.70 1.57 21.13
N GLY A 128 1.86 1.35 20.11
CA GLY A 128 2.02 2.02 18.81
C GLY A 128 3.20 1.49 18.00
N HIS A 129 3.28 0.16 17.87
CA HIS A 129 4.22 -0.54 16.99
C HIS A 129 3.47 -1.55 16.12
N ASN A 130 2.27 -1.14 15.65
CA ASN A 130 1.30 -2.03 14.99
C ASN A 130 1.45 -2.04 13.47
N PHE A 131 2.56 -2.60 13.00
CA PHE A 131 2.96 -2.59 11.61
C PHE A 131 2.46 -3.82 10.83
N HIS A 132 1.27 -3.71 10.27
CA HIS A 132 0.60 -4.77 9.53
C HIS A 132 0.38 -4.45 8.04
N GLY A 133 0.97 -3.37 7.54
CA GLY A 133 0.89 -2.98 6.13
C GLY A 133 1.93 -3.65 5.23
N ASN A 134 1.74 -3.51 3.92
CA ASN A 134 2.79 -3.79 2.95
C ASN A 134 3.98 -2.85 3.13
N LYS A 135 3.72 -1.61 3.53
CA LYS A 135 4.69 -0.60 3.91
C LYS A 135 4.40 -0.09 5.30
N ASN A 136 5.43 0.17 6.08
CA ASN A 136 5.27 0.54 7.48
C ASN A 136 6.26 1.64 7.83
N TYR A 137 5.78 2.72 8.42
CA TYR A 137 6.59 3.89 8.74
C TYR A 137 6.30 4.44 10.12
N TYR A 138 7.35 4.82 10.81
CA TYR A 138 7.21 5.84 11.85
C TYR A 138 7.16 7.21 11.22
N VAL A 139 6.25 8.05 11.71
CA VAL A 139 6.17 9.47 11.39
C VAL A 139 6.55 10.24 12.63
N ILE A 140 7.60 11.05 12.54
CA ILE A 140 8.21 11.71 13.68
C ILE A 140 8.52 13.16 13.36
N PRO A 141 8.53 14.07 14.36
CA PRO A 141 9.12 15.37 14.18
C PRO A 141 10.62 15.25 13.86
N ASN A 142 11.14 16.13 13.03
CA ASN A 142 12.52 16.07 12.56
C ASN A 142 13.57 16.13 13.68
N TYR A 143 13.27 16.78 14.79
CA TYR A 143 14.18 16.86 15.95
C TYR A 143 14.36 15.51 16.65
N LEU A 144 13.42 14.57 16.52
CA LEU A 144 13.48 13.26 17.17
C LEU A 144 14.35 12.25 16.39
N TYR A 145 14.63 12.52 15.11
CA TYR A 145 15.28 11.58 14.20
C TYR A 145 16.60 11.00 14.75
N ASN A 146 17.51 11.85 15.22
CA ASN A 146 18.80 11.39 15.70
C ASN A 146 18.70 10.52 16.97
N GLY A 147 17.67 10.72 17.77
CA GLY A 147 17.45 9.93 18.98
C GLY A 147 16.87 8.53 18.75
N ILE A 148 16.31 8.27 17.58
CA ILE A 148 15.61 6.99 17.34
C ILE A 148 16.12 6.20 16.14
N LYS A 149 16.85 6.81 15.21
CA LYS A 149 17.20 6.21 13.91
C LYS A 149 17.84 4.83 13.99
N GLU A 150 18.69 4.61 15.01
CA GLU A 150 19.39 3.34 15.24
C GLU A 150 18.51 2.29 15.95
N SER A 151 17.43 2.72 16.59
CA SER A 151 16.52 1.85 17.32
C SER A 151 15.29 1.42 16.52
N VAL A 152 15.15 1.94 15.29
CA VAL A 152 14.02 1.58 14.41
C VAL A 152 14.27 0.20 13.81
N PRO A 153 13.35 -0.76 14.01
CA PRO A 153 13.48 -2.11 13.49
C PRO A 153 13.79 -2.16 12.00
N GLU A 154 14.46 -3.22 11.58
CA GLU A 154 14.66 -3.51 10.16
C GLU A 154 13.31 -3.61 9.43
N GLY A 155 13.27 -3.16 8.18
CA GLY A 155 12.05 -3.16 7.39
C GLY A 155 11.09 -2.00 7.66
N ILE A 156 11.21 -1.31 8.80
CA ILE A 156 10.38 -0.13 9.12
C ILE A 156 11.09 1.15 8.66
N GLY A 157 10.34 2.01 7.95
CA GLY A 157 10.82 3.28 7.47
C GLY A 157 10.65 4.42 8.48
N ILE A 158 11.25 5.57 8.17
CA ILE A 158 11.12 6.80 8.95
C ILE A 158 10.77 7.96 8.03
N ILE A 159 9.69 8.63 8.35
CA ILE A 159 9.27 9.88 7.74
C ILE A 159 9.39 10.98 8.77
N CYS A 160 10.19 11.98 8.46
CA CYS A 160 10.35 13.16 9.31
C CYS A 160 9.38 14.25 8.88
N TYR A 161 8.67 14.80 9.83
CA TYR A 161 7.82 15.97 9.70
C TYR A 161 8.55 17.20 10.28
N ASN A 162 8.56 18.29 9.54
CA ASN A 162 9.07 19.56 10.03
C ASN A 162 7.90 20.45 10.49
N PRO A 163 7.71 20.67 11.80
CA PRO A 163 6.58 21.45 12.31
C PRO A 163 6.56 22.91 11.84
N LYS A 164 7.74 23.50 11.56
CA LYS A 164 7.86 24.89 11.09
C LYS A 164 7.42 25.05 9.63
N THR A 165 7.85 24.13 8.76
CA THR A 165 7.56 24.21 7.31
C THR A 165 6.38 23.36 6.88
N LYS A 166 5.82 22.54 7.77
CA LYS A 166 4.73 21.58 7.50
C LYS A 166 5.08 20.55 6.41
N LYS A 167 6.39 20.31 6.18
CA LYS A 167 6.87 19.41 5.13
C LYS A 167 7.31 18.07 5.70
N TYR A 168 7.15 17.03 4.89
CA TYR A 168 7.60 15.68 5.16
C TYR A 168 8.84 15.34 4.34
N LYS A 169 9.71 14.50 4.91
CA LYS A 169 10.85 13.94 4.22
C LYS A 169 11.06 12.49 4.65
N VAL A 170 11.10 11.56 3.72
CA VAL A 170 11.53 10.19 4.00
C VAL A 170 13.01 10.20 4.33
N LYS A 171 13.37 9.69 5.49
CA LYS A 171 14.75 9.58 5.98
C LYS A 171 15.27 8.15 5.94
N LYS A 172 14.38 7.18 6.08
CA LYS A 172 14.65 5.75 5.93
C LYS A 172 13.48 5.16 5.17
N GLU A 173 13.77 4.52 4.05
CA GLU A 173 12.75 3.76 3.31
C GLU A 173 12.38 2.50 4.08
N CYS A 174 11.12 2.11 4.02
CA CYS A 174 10.69 0.81 4.53
C CYS A 174 10.94 -0.28 3.49
N GLN A 175 11.06 -1.51 3.94
CA GLN A 175 11.01 -2.67 3.06
C GLN A 175 9.55 -3.01 2.75
N PHE A 176 9.31 -3.43 1.52
CA PHE A 176 8.00 -3.96 1.13
C PHE A 176 7.82 -5.35 1.73
N LYS A 177 6.65 -5.58 2.35
CA LYS A 177 6.25 -6.87 2.90
C LYS A 177 4.98 -7.33 2.22
N GLU A 178 4.96 -8.53 1.71
CA GLU A 178 3.72 -9.15 1.28
C GLU A 178 2.82 -9.47 2.48
N ILE A 179 1.56 -9.12 2.35
CA ILE A 179 0.52 -9.45 3.32
C ILE A 179 -0.64 -10.16 2.61
N SER A 180 -1.28 -11.09 3.31
CA SER A 180 -2.37 -11.87 2.73
C SER A 180 -3.58 -11.01 2.38
N HIS A 181 -4.33 -11.41 1.36
CA HIS A 181 -5.61 -10.76 1.01
C HIS A 181 -6.56 -10.71 2.20
N LYS A 182 -6.67 -11.79 2.97
CA LYS A 182 -7.50 -11.85 4.18
C LYS A 182 -7.12 -10.75 5.20
N LEU A 183 -5.83 -10.44 5.34
CA LEU A 183 -5.39 -9.36 6.23
C LEU A 183 -5.75 -7.99 5.63
N LYS A 184 -5.55 -7.78 4.33
CA LYS A 184 -5.94 -6.54 3.63
C LYS A 184 -7.44 -6.26 3.78
N GLU A 185 -8.27 -7.26 3.56
CA GLU A 185 -9.73 -7.18 3.72
C GLU A 185 -10.11 -6.85 5.17
N LYS A 186 -9.49 -7.50 6.14
CA LYS A 186 -9.74 -7.22 7.57
C LYS A 186 -9.37 -5.78 7.94
N LEU A 187 -8.23 -5.29 7.48
CA LEU A 187 -7.80 -3.91 7.73
C LEU A 187 -8.74 -2.91 7.05
N LEU A 188 -9.17 -3.18 5.82
CA LEU A 188 -10.13 -2.34 5.10
C LEU A 188 -11.49 -2.34 5.80
N TYR A 189 -11.97 -3.50 6.24
CA TYR A 189 -13.22 -3.59 7.00
C TYR A 189 -13.16 -2.80 8.31
N ASN A 190 -12.07 -2.90 9.06
CA ASN A 190 -11.88 -2.13 10.28
C ASN A 190 -11.80 -0.62 10.02
N ALA A 191 -11.18 -0.22 8.93
CA ALA A 191 -11.16 1.18 8.50
C ALA A 191 -12.56 1.67 8.11
N PHE A 192 -13.33 0.85 7.40
CA PHE A 192 -14.72 1.17 7.05
C PHE A 192 -15.58 1.35 8.29
N LYS A 193 -15.49 0.48 9.29
CA LYS A 193 -16.20 0.66 10.57
C LYS A 193 -15.88 2.01 11.21
N LYS A 194 -14.61 2.41 11.24
CA LYS A 194 -14.23 3.74 11.77
C LYS A 194 -14.87 4.89 11.00
N TRP A 195 -15.04 4.76 9.70
CA TRP A 195 -15.76 5.75 8.89
C TRP A 195 -17.24 5.79 9.21
N VAL A 196 -17.90 4.64 9.33
CA VAL A 196 -19.30 4.53 9.73
C VAL A 196 -19.51 5.17 11.10
N ASP A 197 -18.70 4.80 12.10
CA ASP A 197 -18.78 5.36 13.45
C ASP A 197 -18.64 6.90 13.48
N LYS A 198 -17.79 7.45 12.58
CA LYS A 198 -17.65 8.91 12.43
C LYS A 198 -18.90 9.54 11.78
N CYS A 199 -19.45 8.92 10.76
CA CYS A 199 -20.65 9.38 10.08
C CYS A 199 -21.85 9.36 11.02
N ASP A 200 -22.04 8.27 11.76
CA ASP A 200 -23.15 8.16 12.72
C ASP A 200 -23.09 9.24 13.79
N LYS A 201 -21.90 9.53 14.31
CA LYS A 201 -21.72 10.65 15.25
C LYS A 201 -22.04 12.01 14.63
N TYR A 202 -21.71 12.19 13.36
CA TYR A 202 -21.97 13.45 12.66
C TYR A 202 -23.46 13.66 12.39
N TYR A 203 -24.15 12.60 11.96
CA TYR A 203 -25.59 12.65 11.67
C TYR A 203 -26.46 12.64 12.92
N SER A 204 -26.06 11.94 13.98
CA SER A 204 -26.82 11.92 15.23
C SER A 204 -26.77 13.24 16.00
N ILE A 205 -25.89 14.17 15.65
CA ILE A 205 -25.84 15.52 16.27
C ILE A 205 -26.71 16.53 15.50
N GLY A 206 -27.13 16.21 14.27
CA GLY A 206 -27.86 17.12 13.37
C GLY A 206 -29.39 16.98 13.31
N ASP A 207 -29.96 15.90 13.83
CA ASP A 207 -31.37 15.53 13.61
C ASP A 207 -32.21 15.44 14.88
N LEU A 208 -31.82 16.15 15.95
CA LEU A 208 -32.66 16.22 17.18
C LEU A 208 -32.94 17.65 17.59
#